data_3204688347cabfdfff290d94b197d9f4
#
_entry.id   3204688347cabfdfff290d94b197d9f4
#
_cell.length_a   1.000
_cell.length_b   1.000
_cell.length_c   1.000
_cell.angle_alpha   90.00
_cell.angle_beta   90.00
_cell.angle_gamma   90.00
#
_symmetry.space_group_name_H-M   'P 1'
#
loop_
_entity.id
_entity.type
_entity.pdbx_description
1 polymer ?
#
loop_
_entity_poly.entity_id
_entity_poly.type
_entity_poly.pdbx_seq_one_letter_code
_entity_poly.pdbx_strand_id
1 'polypeptide(L)'
;MKKVLSADVLSPILAYMRLDAPHKMILESIPREKENARFSIVAYRPVSEVKFENGVLYYNDQIIEEDPLDFLNRITVKTKTSEELPFNGGAIGFVGYDLIGLYENIGSIPEDTIGTPDLHFFLYESYVIFDHKKEKVYVVEENHYSGRSEAEQASSLEQVLAQLARPAKEEFQDKDLHALHFHNHLEQKEFEEMVALARDYIRKGDMFQCVLSQRFSADFSGKPLDYYRNLRVTNPSNYLYFYDFGEYQIIGASPESLVSVKDRVVTTNPIAGTRPRGIDEEADRKLAAELTGDPKEVAEHRMLVDLERNDIGRIAQNGSVEVTKYMEVEFFRYVMHLTSVVKGQLLPGLASIEALKATLPAGTVSGAPKIRAMKRIYEAEKEKRGVYAGAIGYLSVTGDLDFAIAIRTMILKNKKAYVQAGAGIVYDSIAENEYQETVNKAKSMTRIGEEG
;
A
#
# COMPACT_ATOMS: atom_id res chain seq x y z
N MET A 1 0.29 -28.08 5.08
CA MET A 1 -1.03 -28.76 4.85
C MET A 1 -2.03 -27.78 4.29
N LYS A 2 -2.99 -28.26 3.45
CA LYS A 2 -3.95 -27.40 2.78
C LYS A 2 -5.34 -28.06 2.74
N LYS A 3 -6.39 -27.29 3.06
CA LYS A 3 -7.79 -27.68 2.88
C LYS A 3 -8.50 -26.68 1.97
N VAL A 4 -9.29 -27.17 1.04
CA VAL A 4 -10.09 -26.35 0.13
C VAL A 4 -11.56 -26.40 0.54
N LEU A 5 -12.18 -25.23 0.68
CA LEU A 5 -13.59 -25.06 1.01
C LEU A 5 -14.28 -24.29 -0.13
N SER A 6 -15.63 -24.34 -0.17
CA SER A 6 -16.44 -23.43 -0.99
C SER A 6 -16.48 -22.03 -0.38
N ALA A 7 -16.50 -21.00 -1.20
CA ALA A 7 -16.59 -19.61 -0.75
C ALA A 7 -18.05 -19.17 -0.42
N ASP A 8 -19.06 -20.00 -0.68
CA ASP A 8 -20.49 -19.64 -0.57
C ASP A 8 -20.91 -19.13 0.82
N VAL A 9 -20.24 -19.59 1.87
CA VAL A 9 -20.65 -19.32 3.27
C VAL A 9 -19.59 -18.60 4.09
N LEU A 10 -18.49 -18.17 3.46
CA LEU A 10 -17.36 -17.55 4.16
C LEU A 10 -16.81 -16.37 3.37
N SER A 11 -16.84 -15.18 3.96
CA SER A 11 -16.16 -14.00 3.42
C SER A 11 -14.81 -13.77 4.11
N PRO A 12 -13.88 -13.00 3.49
CA PRO A 12 -12.60 -12.65 4.12
C PRO A 12 -12.77 -11.98 5.49
N ILE A 13 -13.71 -11.04 5.62
CA ILE A 13 -14.04 -10.39 6.90
C ILE A 13 -14.52 -11.39 7.93
N LEU A 14 -15.42 -12.29 7.54
CA LEU A 14 -15.93 -13.30 8.45
C LEU A 14 -14.84 -14.28 8.90
N ALA A 15 -13.95 -14.67 8.00
CA ALA A 15 -12.77 -15.46 8.36
C ALA A 15 -11.88 -14.71 9.35
N TYR A 16 -11.53 -13.45 9.05
CA TYR A 16 -10.72 -12.61 9.94
C TYR A 16 -11.31 -12.54 11.35
N MET A 17 -12.62 -12.40 11.48
CA MET A 17 -13.32 -12.29 12.77
C MET A 17 -13.39 -13.59 13.54
N ARG A 18 -13.58 -14.71 12.83
CA ARG A 18 -13.68 -16.03 13.44
C ARG A 18 -12.35 -16.62 13.90
N LEU A 19 -11.26 -16.19 13.26
CA LEU A 19 -9.91 -16.58 13.63
C LEU A 19 -9.50 -15.93 14.96
N ASP A 20 -9.26 -16.76 15.95
CA ASP A 20 -8.85 -16.35 17.30
C ASP A 20 -7.32 -16.37 17.38
N ALA A 21 -6.69 -15.27 16.97
CA ALA A 21 -5.25 -15.12 16.91
C ALA A 21 -4.85 -13.65 17.03
N PRO A 22 -3.69 -13.34 17.62
CA PRO A 22 -3.10 -12.00 17.58
C PRO A 22 -2.51 -11.70 16.21
N HIS A 23 -2.23 -10.41 15.96
CA HIS A 23 -1.49 -9.92 14.79
C HIS A 23 -2.02 -10.49 13.47
N LYS A 24 -3.33 -10.40 13.28
CA LYS A 24 -3.96 -10.80 12.03
C LYS A 24 -3.81 -9.71 10.98
N MET A 25 -3.54 -10.13 9.75
CA MET A 25 -3.47 -9.24 8.59
C MET A 25 -4.51 -9.66 7.56
N ILE A 26 -5.22 -8.70 7.00
CA ILE A 26 -6.10 -8.92 5.86
C ILE A 26 -5.68 -8.02 4.70
N LEU A 27 -5.54 -8.62 3.54
CA LEU A 27 -5.30 -7.97 2.26
C LEU A 27 -6.42 -8.40 1.32
N GLU A 28 -7.12 -7.46 0.75
CA GLU A 28 -8.20 -7.75 -0.19
C GLU A 28 -8.00 -6.98 -1.48
N SER A 29 -8.30 -7.62 -2.58
CA SER A 29 -8.52 -6.98 -3.86
C SER A 29 -9.98 -7.22 -4.22
N ILE A 30 -10.79 -6.16 -4.23
CA ILE A 30 -12.22 -6.29 -4.51
C ILE A 30 -12.45 -6.14 -6.02
N PRO A 31 -12.89 -7.19 -6.73
CA PRO A 31 -13.19 -7.11 -8.14
C PRO A 31 -14.41 -6.21 -8.36
N ARG A 32 -14.21 -5.12 -9.10
CA ARG A 32 -15.31 -4.31 -9.61
C ARG A 32 -15.15 -4.06 -11.10
N GLU A 33 -15.23 -5.07 -11.91
CA GLU A 33 -15.34 -5.03 -13.37
C GLU A 33 -14.20 -5.57 -14.23
N LYS A 34 -12.98 -5.89 -13.75
CA LYS A 34 -11.98 -6.60 -14.59
C LYS A 34 -10.95 -7.44 -13.80
N GLU A 35 -10.31 -8.32 -14.50
CA GLU A 35 -9.49 -9.49 -14.18
C GLU A 35 -8.41 -9.38 -13.07
N ASN A 36 -8.11 -8.21 -12.51
CA ASN A 36 -6.95 -7.99 -11.64
C ASN A 36 -7.20 -8.24 -10.14
N ALA A 37 -8.45 -8.26 -9.71
CA ALA A 37 -8.80 -8.42 -8.30
C ALA A 37 -9.34 -9.83 -8.04
N ARG A 38 -8.42 -10.79 -7.90
CA ARG A 38 -8.79 -12.20 -7.81
C ARG A 38 -8.74 -12.75 -6.39
N PHE A 39 -7.84 -12.25 -5.56
CA PHE A 39 -7.54 -12.91 -4.30
C PHE A 39 -7.73 -11.98 -3.10
N SER A 40 -8.14 -12.58 -1.96
CA SER A 40 -7.99 -11.98 -0.63
C SER A 40 -7.20 -12.93 0.25
N ILE A 41 -6.36 -12.37 1.13
CA ILE A 41 -5.48 -13.10 2.04
C ILE A 41 -5.83 -12.69 3.47
N VAL A 42 -6.00 -13.67 4.35
CA VAL A 42 -6.10 -13.47 5.80
C VAL A 42 -4.98 -14.27 6.45
N ALA A 43 -3.94 -13.58 6.91
CA ALA A 43 -2.83 -14.21 7.63
C ALA A 43 -3.02 -14.09 9.14
N TYR A 44 -2.59 -15.09 9.89
CA TYR A 44 -2.80 -15.17 11.35
C TYR A 44 -1.69 -16.00 12.02
N ARG A 45 -1.49 -15.77 13.32
CA ARG A 45 -0.45 -16.43 14.12
C ARG A 45 0.94 -16.30 13.49
N PRO A 46 1.51 -15.10 13.43
CA PRO A 46 2.88 -14.94 12.90
C PRO A 46 3.87 -15.76 13.72
N VAL A 47 4.90 -16.24 13.05
CA VAL A 47 5.97 -17.02 13.66
C VAL A 47 7.11 -16.13 14.14
N SER A 48 7.32 -15.01 13.46
CA SER A 48 8.42 -14.09 13.74
C SER A 48 8.07 -12.67 13.37
N GLU A 49 8.75 -11.73 14.00
CA GLU A 49 8.64 -10.29 13.78
C GLU A 49 9.96 -9.72 13.32
N VAL A 50 9.92 -8.81 12.33
CA VAL A 50 11.04 -7.99 11.86
C VAL A 50 10.65 -6.53 11.98
N LYS A 51 11.40 -5.77 12.74
CA LYS A 51 11.14 -4.35 12.97
C LYS A 51 12.42 -3.54 12.83
N PHE A 52 12.38 -2.46 12.03
CA PHE A 52 13.45 -1.46 11.99
C PHE A 52 12.92 -0.15 12.54
N GLU A 53 13.48 0.27 13.64
CA GLU A 53 13.04 1.44 14.39
C GLU A 53 14.24 2.18 14.99
N ASN A 54 14.25 3.51 14.87
CA ASN A 54 15.33 4.36 15.42
C ASN A 54 16.74 3.93 14.96
N GLY A 55 16.86 3.45 13.70
CA GLY A 55 18.14 3.03 13.14
C GLY A 55 18.60 1.64 13.56
N VAL A 56 17.78 0.87 14.30
CA VAL A 56 18.12 -0.46 14.80
C VAL A 56 17.16 -1.49 14.22
N LEU A 57 17.72 -2.58 13.67
CA LEU A 57 16.96 -3.74 13.18
C LEU A 57 16.78 -4.75 14.30
N TYR A 58 15.54 -5.19 14.49
CA TYR A 58 15.15 -6.23 15.45
C TYR A 58 14.54 -7.42 14.74
N TYR A 59 14.89 -8.62 15.20
CA TYR A 59 14.25 -9.88 14.85
C TYR A 59 13.84 -10.61 16.12
N ASN A 60 12.53 -10.72 16.40
CA ASN A 60 12.01 -11.25 17.66
C ASN A 60 12.73 -10.62 18.87
N ASP A 61 12.78 -9.29 18.95
CA ASP A 61 13.45 -8.48 19.96
C ASP A 61 14.99 -8.59 20.02
N GLN A 62 15.62 -9.38 19.17
CA GLN A 62 17.08 -9.47 19.07
C GLN A 62 17.61 -8.46 18.04
N ILE A 63 18.67 -7.72 18.43
CA ILE A 63 19.32 -6.76 17.51
C ILE A 63 20.08 -7.52 16.43
N ILE A 64 19.92 -7.07 15.20
CA ILE A 64 20.56 -7.60 14.00
C ILE A 64 21.40 -6.48 13.35
N GLU A 65 22.64 -6.77 13.05
CA GLU A 65 23.56 -5.86 12.36
C GLU A 65 23.62 -6.21 10.84
N GLU A 66 22.52 -5.89 10.12
CA GLU A 66 22.40 -6.15 8.68
C GLU A 66 21.46 -5.11 8.06
N ASP A 67 21.52 -4.93 6.74
CA ASP A 67 20.54 -4.12 6.02
C ASP A 67 19.12 -4.69 6.23
N PRO A 68 18.12 -3.87 6.58
CA PRO A 68 16.80 -4.38 6.98
C PRO A 68 16.05 -5.06 5.83
N LEU A 69 16.18 -4.61 4.58
CA LEU A 69 15.52 -5.24 3.44
C LEU A 69 16.24 -6.51 2.99
N ASP A 70 17.57 -6.53 3.04
CA ASP A 70 18.36 -7.74 2.74
C ASP A 70 18.10 -8.81 3.77
N PHE A 71 18.08 -8.44 5.06
CA PHE A 71 17.72 -9.35 6.14
C PHE A 71 16.31 -9.91 5.94
N LEU A 72 15.30 -9.05 5.71
CA LEU A 72 13.93 -9.49 5.45
C LEU A 72 13.86 -10.49 4.30
N ASN A 73 14.51 -10.20 3.18
CA ASN A 73 14.57 -11.13 2.03
C ASN A 73 15.20 -12.47 2.41
N ARG A 74 16.35 -12.45 3.10
CA ARG A 74 17.10 -13.65 3.47
C ARG A 74 16.32 -14.59 4.38
N ILE A 75 15.60 -14.05 5.36
CA ILE A 75 14.82 -14.88 6.29
C ILE A 75 13.48 -15.34 5.69
N THR A 76 12.89 -14.55 4.75
CA THR A 76 11.58 -14.85 4.17
C THR A 76 11.66 -15.87 3.05
N VAL A 77 12.55 -15.68 2.08
CA VAL A 77 12.60 -16.51 0.88
C VAL A 77 13.20 -17.89 1.17
N LYS A 78 12.44 -18.95 0.93
CA LYS A 78 12.82 -20.36 1.22
C LYS A 78 12.77 -21.27 0.00
N THR A 79 11.91 -20.99 -0.97
CA THR A 79 11.73 -21.83 -2.17
C THR A 79 11.62 -20.95 -3.41
N LYS A 80 11.96 -21.52 -4.56
CA LYS A 80 11.79 -20.87 -5.86
C LYS A 80 10.58 -21.41 -6.64
N THR A 81 9.84 -22.35 -6.07
CA THR A 81 8.66 -22.94 -6.72
C THR A 81 7.43 -22.14 -6.31
N SER A 82 6.75 -21.52 -7.26
CA SER A 82 5.46 -20.88 -7.03
C SER A 82 4.32 -21.88 -7.23
N GLU A 83 3.36 -21.89 -6.33
CA GLU A 83 2.04 -22.45 -6.59
C GLU A 83 1.17 -21.42 -7.31
N GLU A 84 -0.03 -21.81 -7.79
CA GLU A 84 -0.99 -20.87 -8.42
C GLU A 84 -1.53 -19.79 -7.47
N LEU A 85 -1.22 -19.85 -6.16
CA LEU A 85 -1.66 -18.89 -5.16
C LEU A 85 -0.73 -17.66 -5.15
N PRO A 86 -1.25 -16.47 -4.86
CA PRO A 86 -0.45 -15.23 -4.85
C PRO A 86 0.54 -15.19 -3.68
N PHE A 87 0.20 -15.87 -2.59
CA PHE A 87 0.99 -15.93 -1.36
C PHE A 87 1.10 -17.38 -0.89
N ASN A 88 2.31 -17.81 -0.62
CA ASN A 88 2.64 -19.18 -0.21
C ASN A 88 3.35 -19.20 1.16
N GLY A 89 2.90 -18.34 2.09
CA GLY A 89 3.63 -17.99 3.28
C GLY A 89 4.69 -16.91 3.01
N GLY A 90 5.19 -16.29 4.06
CA GLY A 90 6.19 -15.23 3.93
C GLY A 90 5.93 -14.06 4.86
N ALA A 91 6.48 -12.90 4.51
CA ALA A 91 6.40 -11.67 5.28
C ALA A 91 5.25 -10.78 4.78
N ILE A 92 4.41 -10.28 5.70
CA ILE A 92 3.38 -9.27 5.43
C ILE A 92 3.65 -8.07 6.34
N GLY A 93 3.65 -6.87 5.79
CA GLY A 93 3.95 -5.67 6.53
C GLY A 93 4.10 -4.43 5.66
N PHE A 94 4.89 -3.49 6.12
CA PHE A 94 5.15 -2.24 5.42
C PHE A 94 6.60 -1.79 5.51
N VAL A 95 6.97 -0.93 4.56
CA VAL A 95 8.20 -0.14 4.54
C VAL A 95 7.81 1.33 4.52
N GLY A 96 8.26 2.09 5.49
CA GLY A 96 8.01 3.54 5.57
C GLY A 96 8.74 4.31 4.46
N TYR A 97 8.18 5.47 4.12
CA TYR A 97 8.76 6.41 3.14
C TYR A 97 10.23 6.74 3.46
N ASP A 98 10.52 6.93 4.73
CA ASP A 98 11.80 7.46 5.21
C ASP A 98 12.93 6.43 5.20
N LEU A 99 12.62 5.13 5.05
CA LEU A 99 13.62 4.05 4.99
C LEU A 99 14.62 4.26 3.85
N ILE A 100 14.20 4.90 2.75
CA ILE A 100 15.08 5.21 1.61
C ILE A 100 16.31 6.02 2.01
N GLY A 101 16.26 6.74 3.14
CA GLY A 101 17.39 7.46 3.72
C GLY A 101 18.60 6.58 4.07
N LEU A 102 18.44 5.25 4.16
CA LEU A 102 19.54 4.30 4.29
C LEU A 102 20.32 4.13 2.97
N TYR A 103 19.68 4.34 1.83
CA TYR A 103 20.22 4.05 0.50
C TYR A 103 20.57 5.32 -0.28
N GLU A 104 19.86 6.41 -0.01
CA GLU A 104 19.98 7.67 -0.76
C GLU A 104 20.14 8.87 0.18
N ASN A 105 20.95 9.83 -0.21
CA ASN A 105 21.09 11.07 0.56
C ASN A 105 19.88 11.99 0.27
N ILE A 106 18.88 11.94 1.13
CA ILE A 106 17.63 12.70 1.02
C ILE A 106 17.55 13.91 1.97
N GLY A 107 18.63 14.23 2.67
CA GLY A 107 18.65 15.31 3.67
C GLY A 107 18.32 14.84 5.09
N SER A 108 18.01 15.78 5.97
CA SER A 108 17.66 15.50 7.35
C SER A 108 16.19 15.08 7.44
N ILE A 109 15.92 13.90 7.97
CA ILE A 109 14.56 13.42 8.21
C ILE A 109 13.93 14.25 9.33
N PRO A 110 12.70 14.78 9.12
CA PRO A 110 11.98 15.53 10.15
C PRO A 110 11.63 14.70 11.40
N GLU A 111 11.10 15.36 12.44
CA GLU A 111 10.70 14.73 13.69
C GLU A 111 9.59 13.68 13.47
N ASP A 112 9.73 12.52 14.12
CA ASP A 112 8.69 11.49 14.15
C ASP A 112 7.67 11.78 15.25
N THR A 113 6.50 12.21 14.86
CA THR A 113 5.40 12.57 15.79
C THR A 113 4.37 11.46 15.99
N ILE A 114 4.45 10.35 15.23
CA ILE A 114 3.57 9.17 15.39
C ILE A 114 4.31 8.06 16.13
N GLY A 115 5.62 7.88 15.86
CA GLY A 115 6.46 6.84 16.45
C GLY A 115 6.12 5.45 15.89
N THR A 116 5.91 5.32 14.56
CA THR A 116 5.83 4.01 13.90
C THR A 116 7.22 3.59 13.42
N PRO A 117 7.55 2.28 13.41
CA PRO A 117 8.79 1.80 12.81
C PRO A 117 8.94 2.24 11.35
N ASP A 118 10.17 2.28 10.84
CA ASP A 118 10.45 2.54 9.41
C ASP A 118 10.26 1.28 8.55
N LEU A 119 10.26 0.10 9.19
CA LEU A 119 9.92 -1.18 8.58
C LEU A 119 9.31 -2.06 9.66
N HIS A 120 8.18 -2.72 9.35
CA HIS A 120 7.58 -3.69 10.26
C HIS A 120 6.89 -4.79 9.48
N PHE A 121 7.35 -6.02 9.68
CA PHE A 121 6.83 -7.22 9.05
C PHE A 121 6.64 -8.34 10.06
N PHE A 122 5.59 -9.11 9.87
CA PHE A 122 5.43 -10.42 10.49
C PHE A 122 5.59 -11.52 9.46
N LEU A 123 6.21 -12.64 9.86
CA LEU A 123 6.34 -13.85 9.03
C LEU A 123 5.20 -14.81 9.32
N TYR A 124 4.48 -15.19 8.26
CA TYR A 124 3.31 -16.07 8.34
C TYR A 124 3.54 -17.37 7.58
N GLU A 125 3.07 -18.46 8.17
CA GLU A 125 2.96 -19.78 7.55
C GLU A 125 1.56 -20.38 7.77
N SER A 126 0.65 -19.60 8.38
CA SER A 126 -0.76 -19.93 8.62
C SER A 126 -1.63 -18.83 7.98
N TYR A 127 -2.44 -19.18 6.99
CA TYR A 127 -3.23 -18.20 6.25
C TYR A 127 -4.45 -18.79 5.55
N VAL A 128 -5.40 -17.95 5.21
CA VAL A 128 -6.60 -18.28 4.41
C VAL A 128 -6.57 -17.43 3.14
N ILE A 129 -6.69 -18.06 1.98
CA ILE A 129 -6.77 -17.36 0.68
C ILE A 129 -8.14 -17.61 0.06
N PHE A 130 -8.79 -16.53 -0.34
CA PHE A 130 -10.02 -16.52 -1.12
C PHE A 130 -9.69 -16.31 -2.59
N ASP A 131 -10.00 -17.28 -3.45
CA ASP A 131 -9.97 -17.13 -4.90
C ASP A 131 -11.38 -16.79 -5.38
N HIS A 132 -11.66 -15.49 -5.53
CA HIS A 132 -12.97 -14.98 -5.92
C HIS A 132 -13.40 -15.45 -7.31
N LYS A 133 -12.45 -15.71 -8.22
CA LYS A 133 -12.73 -16.19 -9.57
C LYS A 133 -13.14 -17.66 -9.59
N LYS A 134 -12.52 -18.48 -8.72
CA LYS A 134 -12.81 -19.93 -8.63
C LYS A 134 -13.85 -20.24 -7.54
N GLU A 135 -14.31 -19.24 -6.78
CA GLU A 135 -15.21 -19.38 -5.62
C GLU A 135 -14.71 -20.43 -4.61
N LYS A 136 -13.40 -20.38 -4.33
CA LYS A 136 -12.72 -21.31 -3.41
C LYS A 136 -12.00 -20.59 -2.29
N VAL A 137 -11.97 -21.23 -1.14
CA VAL A 137 -11.21 -20.82 0.04
C VAL A 137 -10.17 -21.87 0.34
N TYR A 138 -8.91 -21.45 0.38
CA TYR A 138 -7.78 -22.28 0.74
C TYR A 138 -7.37 -21.96 2.18
N VAL A 139 -7.51 -22.94 3.08
CA VAL A 139 -7.00 -22.85 4.45
C VAL A 139 -5.67 -23.59 4.48
N VAL A 140 -4.59 -22.88 4.82
CA VAL A 140 -3.22 -23.37 4.66
C VAL A 140 -2.45 -23.26 5.97
N GLU A 141 -1.77 -24.35 6.33
CA GLU A 141 -0.81 -24.45 7.42
C GLU A 141 0.51 -25.00 6.85
N GLU A 142 1.48 -24.11 6.69
CA GLU A 142 2.83 -24.45 6.20
C GLU A 142 3.83 -24.65 7.35
N ASN A 143 5.07 -24.98 7.02
CA ASN A 143 6.15 -25.16 7.98
C ASN A 143 7.47 -24.64 7.41
N HIS A 144 7.52 -23.35 7.08
CA HIS A 144 8.72 -22.71 6.53
C HIS A 144 9.66 -22.21 7.63
N TYR A 145 9.11 -21.88 8.82
CA TYR A 145 9.81 -21.16 9.87
C TYR A 145 9.74 -21.83 11.23
N SER A 146 8.58 -22.43 11.60
CA SER A 146 8.31 -22.91 12.95
C SER A 146 8.90 -24.27 13.28
N GLY A 147 9.25 -25.08 12.28
CA GLY A 147 9.70 -26.46 12.49
C GLY A 147 8.61 -27.42 12.97
N ARG A 148 7.31 -27.06 12.82
CA ARG A 148 6.19 -27.90 13.24
C ARG A 148 6.16 -29.26 12.53
N SER A 149 5.87 -30.32 13.27
CA SER A 149 5.59 -31.65 12.71
C SER A 149 4.31 -31.67 11.87
N GLU A 150 4.14 -32.68 11.02
CA GLU A 150 2.89 -32.88 10.27
C GLU A 150 1.68 -33.06 11.19
N ALA A 151 1.84 -33.71 12.35
CA ALA A 151 0.78 -33.87 13.32
C ALA A 151 0.32 -32.53 13.95
N GLU A 152 1.28 -31.63 14.25
CA GLU A 152 0.99 -30.28 14.76
C GLU A 152 0.31 -29.42 13.68
N GLN A 153 0.74 -29.48 12.43
CA GLN A 153 0.09 -28.80 11.32
C GLN A 153 -1.35 -29.32 11.10
N ALA A 154 -1.56 -30.65 11.19
CA ALA A 154 -2.89 -31.24 11.06
C ALA A 154 -3.82 -30.80 12.19
N SER A 155 -3.35 -30.83 13.43
CA SER A 155 -4.11 -30.35 14.59
C SER A 155 -4.44 -28.87 14.47
N SER A 156 -3.48 -28.03 14.03
CA SER A 156 -3.70 -26.60 13.78
C SER A 156 -4.77 -26.36 12.71
N LEU A 157 -4.70 -27.10 11.60
CA LEU A 157 -5.67 -27.01 10.51
C LEU A 157 -7.09 -27.37 10.99
N GLU A 158 -7.25 -28.45 11.77
CA GLU A 158 -8.54 -28.84 12.34
C GLU A 158 -9.12 -27.77 13.26
N GLN A 159 -8.30 -27.18 14.14
CA GLN A 159 -8.71 -26.10 15.01
C GLN A 159 -9.19 -24.87 14.22
N VAL A 160 -8.47 -24.49 13.19
CA VAL A 160 -8.82 -23.36 12.32
C VAL A 160 -10.12 -23.64 11.56
N LEU A 161 -10.28 -24.83 11.00
CA LEU A 161 -11.53 -25.22 10.34
C LEU A 161 -12.72 -25.16 11.30
N ALA A 162 -12.55 -25.60 12.56
CA ALA A 162 -13.57 -25.48 13.59
C ALA A 162 -13.91 -24.02 13.94
N GLN A 163 -12.89 -23.13 13.99
CA GLN A 163 -13.13 -21.70 14.18
C GLN A 163 -13.89 -21.08 13.00
N LEU A 164 -13.50 -21.38 11.78
CA LEU A 164 -14.14 -20.86 10.56
C LEU A 164 -15.60 -21.37 10.41
N ALA A 165 -15.93 -22.52 10.97
CA ALA A 165 -17.29 -23.09 10.96
C ALA A 165 -18.22 -22.52 12.04
N ARG A 166 -17.72 -21.70 12.98
CA ARG A 166 -18.56 -21.09 14.03
C ARG A 166 -19.69 -20.26 13.42
N PRO A 167 -20.90 -20.25 14.03
CA PRO A 167 -21.94 -19.33 13.59
C PRO A 167 -21.47 -17.89 13.75
N ALA A 168 -21.91 -17.00 12.85
CA ALA A 168 -21.70 -15.58 13.03
C ALA A 168 -22.44 -15.13 14.31
N LYS A 169 -21.72 -14.51 15.24
CA LYS A 169 -22.40 -13.83 16.34
C LYS A 169 -23.09 -12.59 15.78
N GLU A 170 -24.30 -12.31 16.19
CA GLU A 170 -25.12 -11.17 15.75
C GLU A 170 -24.57 -9.79 16.21
N GLU A 171 -23.33 -9.71 16.65
CA GLU A 171 -22.68 -8.49 17.15
C GLU A 171 -22.30 -7.47 16.05
N PHE A 172 -22.93 -7.59 14.87
CA PHE A 172 -22.74 -6.69 13.75
C PHE A 172 -23.81 -5.60 13.68
N GLN A 173 -23.87 -4.75 14.66
CA GLN A 173 -24.65 -3.53 14.52
C GLN A 173 -23.71 -2.41 14.01
N ASP A 174 -24.05 -1.84 12.86
CA ASP A 174 -23.38 -0.63 12.28
C ASP A 174 -23.49 0.60 13.20
N LYS A 175 -24.00 0.43 14.42
CA LYS A 175 -24.38 1.50 15.34
C LYS A 175 -23.22 2.18 16.08
N ASP A 176 -22.00 1.66 15.97
CA ASP A 176 -20.87 2.15 16.77
C ASP A 176 -19.79 2.89 15.96
N LEU A 177 -20.05 3.21 14.68
CA LEU A 177 -19.18 4.10 13.91
C LEU A 177 -19.49 5.54 14.28
N HIS A 178 -18.67 6.09 15.17
CA HIS A 178 -18.71 7.54 15.44
C HIS A 178 -17.87 8.27 14.39
N ALA A 179 -18.42 9.34 13.84
CA ALA A 179 -17.67 10.25 12.98
C ALA A 179 -16.46 10.78 13.75
N LEU A 180 -15.29 10.70 13.14
CA LEU A 180 -14.05 11.22 13.71
C LEU A 180 -13.88 12.68 13.32
N HIS A 181 -13.62 13.53 14.31
CA HIS A 181 -13.35 14.95 14.08
C HIS A 181 -11.86 15.17 13.87
N PHE A 182 -11.45 15.26 12.60
CA PHE A 182 -10.06 15.46 12.23
C PHE A 182 -9.67 16.93 12.28
N HIS A 183 -8.47 17.17 12.80
CA HIS A 183 -7.80 18.47 12.84
C HIS A 183 -6.58 18.42 11.92
N ASN A 184 -6.37 19.49 11.15
CA ASN A 184 -5.18 19.68 10.34
C ASN A 184 -3.98 19.98 11.26
N HIS A 185 -2.81 19.45 10.96
CA HIS A 185 -1.57 19.80 11.65
C HIS A 185 -0.96 21.11 11.13
N LEU A 186 -1.33 21.52 9.91
CA LEU A 186 -0.90 22.77 9.29
C LEU A 186 -2.11 23.69 9.05
N GLU A 187 -1.93 24.97 9.31
CA GLU A 187 -2.86 26.00 8.84
C GLU A 187 -2.75 26.13 7.31
N GLN A 188 -3.84 26.52 6.65
CA GLN A 188 -3.87 26.70 5.18
C GLN A 188 -2.73 27.58 4.69
N LYS A 189 -2.48 28.71 5.38
CA LYS A 189 -1.40 29.64 5.03
C LYS A 189 -0.01 29.02 5.07
N GLU A 190 0.27 28.16 6.05
CA GLU A 190 1.55 27.46 6.15
C GLU A 190 1.75 26.51 4.96
N PHE A 191 0.70 25.76 4.57
CA PHE A 191 0.76 24.91 3.39
C PHE A 191 0.95 25.72 2.10
N GLU A 192 0.27 26.85 1.95
CA GLU A 192 0.43 27.74 0.82
C GLU A 192 1.85 28.33 0.72
N GLU A 193 2.50 28.63 1.85
CA GLU A 193 3.91 29.06 1.91
C GLU A 193 4.84 27.93 1.44
N MET A 194 4.57 26.66 1.81
CA MET A 194 5.32 25.50 1.31
C MET A 194 5.16 25.35 -0.21
N VAL A 195 3.96 25.52 -0.74
CA VAL A 195 3.70 25.49 -2.20
C VAL A 195 4.46 26.62 -2.91
N ALA A 196 4.46 27.83 -2.36
CA ALA A 196 5.18 28.96 -2.92
C ALA A 196 6.69 28.70 -2.98
N LEU A 197 7.29 28.11 -1.93
CA LEU A 197 8.68 27.69 -1.87
C LEU A 197 9.01 26.63 -2.93
N ALA A 198 8.19 25.59 -3.03
CA ALA A 198 8.35 24.53 -4.03
C ALA A 198 8.31 25.08 -5.47
N ARG A 199 7.36 25.97 -5.76
CA ARG A 199 7.27 26.64 -7.07
C ARG A 199 8.50 27.50 -7.39
N ASP A 200 9.09 28.15 -6.39
CA ASP A 200 10.32 28.91 -6.58
C ASP A 200 11.49 27.99 -6.98
N TYR A 201 11.63 26.82 -6.34
CA TYR A 201 12.60 25.81 -6.74
C TYR A 201 12.36 25.29 -8.16
N ILE A 202 11.10 25.03 -8.54
CA ILE A 202 10.73 24.59 -9.89
C ILE A 202 11.10 25.67 -10.93
N ARG A 203 10.77 26.94 -10.65
CA ARG A 203 11.12 28.07 -11.54
C ARG A 203 12.62 28.24 -11.72
N LYS A 204 13.41 27.93 -10.71
CA LYS A 204 14.89 27.94 -10.77
C LYS A 204 15.47 26.73 -11.49
N GLY A 205 14.64 25.77 -11.93
CA GLY A 205 15.08 24.56 -12.63
C GLY A 205 15.66 23.48 -11.70
N ASP A 206 15.35 23.54 -10.40
CA ASP A 206 15.86 22.60 -9.41
C ASP A 206 15.15 21.25 -9.46
N MET A 207 13.86 21.25 -9.82
CA MET A 207 13.03 20.08 -10.02
C MET A 207 11.86 20.39 -10.97
N PHE A 208 11.16 19.37 -11.47
CA PHE A 208 9.96 19.54 -12.32
C PHE A 208 8.68 19.48 -11.48
N GLN A 209 8.67 18.62 -10.47
CA GLN A 209 7.53 18.38 -9.61
C GLN A 209 7.99 17.92 -8.22
N CYS A 210 7.26 18.29 -7.18
CA CYS A 210 7.32 17.61 -5.88
C CYS A 210 5.93 17.47 -5.27
N VAL A 211 5.74 16.42 -4.47
CA VAL A 211 4.47 16.17 -3.78
C VAL A 211 4.59 16.62 -2.33
N LEU A 212 3.93 17.72 -2.00
CA LEU A 212 3.82 18.21 -0.63
C LEU A 212 2.60 17.63 0.05
N SER A 213 2.72 17.28 1.32
CA SER A 213 1.65 16.67 2.09
C SER A 213 1.39 17.37 3.42
N GLN A 214 0.21 17.12 3.97
CA GLN A 214 -0.16 17.52 5.32
C GLN A 214 -0.84 16.37 6.06
N ARG A 215 -0.71 16.39 7.38
CA ARG A 215 -1.28 15.39 8.28
C ARG A 215 -2.54 15.91 8.95
N PHE A 216 -3.44 14.97 9.20
CA PHE A 216 -4.68 15.16 9.93
C PHE A 216 -4.71 14.16 11.08
N SER A 217 -5.21 14.56 12.24
CA SER A 217 -5.42 13.63 13.36
C SER A 217 -6.75 13.86 14.06
N ALA A 218 -7.27 12.80 14.66
CA ALA A 218 -8.47 12.81 15.48
C ALA A 218 -8.29 11.90 16.70
N ASP A 219 -9.05 12.14 17.75
CA ASP A 219 -9.17 11.18 18.83
C ASP A 219 -9.97 9.96 18.36
N PHE A 220 -9.51 8.77 18.74
CA PHE A 220 -10.08 7.51 18.32
C PHE A 220 -10.55 6.68 19.51
N SER A 221 -11.82 6.30 19.53
CA SER A 221 -12.42 5.47 20.57
C SER A 221 -13.18 4.25 20.05
N GLY A 222 -13.23 4.05 18.72
CA GLY A 222 -13.95 2.97 18.05
C GLY A 222 -13.19 1.65 18.00
N LYS A 223 -13.79 0.66 17.34
CA LYS A 223 -13.13 -0.60 17.00
C LYS A 223 -12.48 -0.46 15.63
N PRO A 224 -11.16 -0.67 15.48
CA PRO A 224 -10.46 -0.50 14.20
C PRO A 224 -11.07 -1.29 13.04
N LEU A 225 -11.50 -2.52 13.29
CA LEU A 225 -12.11 -3.38 12.27
C LEU A 225 -13.43 -2.80 11.72
N ASP A 226 -14.23 -2.11 12.52
CA ASP A 226 -15.49 -1.52 12.04
C ASP A 226 -15.24 -0.37 11.07
N TYR A 227 -14.18 0.42 11.31
CA TYR A 227 -13.71 1.43 10.35
C TYR A 227 -13.20 0.81 9.05
N TYR A 228 -12.45 -0.28 9.12
CA TYR A 228 -12.03 -1.02 7.92
C TYR A 228 -13.23 -1.54 7.13
N ARG A 229 -14.23 -2.11 7.80
CA ARG A 229 -15.45 -2.62 7.16
C ARG A 229 -16.22 -1.53 6.44
N ASN A 230 -16.34 -0.35 7.03
CA ASN A 230 -16.98 0.80 6.39
C ASN A 230 -16.14 1.30 5.21
N LEU A 231 -14.83 1.50 5.40
CA LEU A 231 -13.91 1.91 4.32
C LEU A 231 -14.01 0.99 3.10
N ARG A 232 -14.07 -0.30 3.32
CA ARG A 232 -14.17 -1.32 2.28
C ARG A 232 -15.44 -1.16 1.40
N VAL A 233 -16.52 -0.67 1.97
CA VAL A 233 -17.80 -0.42 1.26
C VAL A 233 -17.78 0.95 0.56
N THR A 234 -17.30 1.97 1.24
CA THR A 234 -17.32 3.35 0.76
C THR A 234 -16.20 3.65 -0.25
N ASN A 235 -15.02 3.05 -0.06
CA ASN A 235 -13.82 3.28 -0.89
C ASN A 235 -13.23 1.96 -1.42
N PRO A 236 -13.94 1.24 -2.28
CA PRO A 236 -13.39 0.03 -2.87
C PRO A 236 -12.16 0.35 -3.72
N SER A 237 -11.09 -0.39 -3.51
CA SER A 237 -9.79 -0.17 -4.11
C SER A 237 -9.12 -1.50 -4.48
N ASN A 238 -8.10 -1.42 -5.34
CA ASN A 238 -7.30 -2.59 -5.74
C ASN A 238 -6.53 -3.19 -4.55
N TYR A 239 -6.16 -2.36 -3.58
CA TYR A 239 -5.44 -2.75 -2.38
C TYR A 239 -6.19 -2.25 -1.15
N LEU A 240 -6.97 -3.13 -0.55
CA LEU A 240 -7.60 -2.92 0.75
C LEU A 240 -6.84 -3.73 1.79
N TYR A 241 -6.54 -3.12 2.91
CA TYR A 241 -5.79 -3.78 3.98
C TYR A 241 -6.19 -3.31 5.36
N PHE A 242 -6.13 -4.27 6.29
CA PHE A 242 -6.17 -4.03 7.73
C PHE A 242 -5.08 -4.83 8.40
N TYR A 243 -4.07 -4.15 8.94
CA TYR A 243 -2.91 -4.75 9.59
C TYR A 243 -2.95 -4.46 11.08
N ASP A 244 -2.96 -5.51 11.89
CA ASP A 244 -2.93 -5.41 13.35
C ASP A 244 -1.53 -5.75 13.87
N PHE A 245 -0.76 -4.72 14.22
CA PHE A 245 0.55 -4.85 14.84
C PHE A 245 0.49 -4.92 16.37
N GLY A 246 -0.70 -4.95 16.98
CA GLY A 246 -0.90 -4.95 18.43
C GLY A 246 -0.87 -3.53 19.00
N GLU A 247 0.28 -2.88 19.03
CA GLU A 247 0.46 -1.51 19.53
C GLU A 247 -0.22 -0.46 18.66
N TYR A 248 -0.37 -0.73 17.38
CA TYR A 248 -1.03 0.13 16.40
C TYR A 248 -1.66 -0.68 15.28
N GLN A 249 -2.59 -0.10 14.56
CA GLN A 249 -3.22 -0.69 13.40
C GLN A 249 -3.07 0.23 12.19
N ILE A 250 -3.02 -0.39 11.00
CA ILE A 250 -3.02 0.32 9.72
C ILE A 250 -4.25 -0.12 8.93
N ILE A 251 -5.04 0.85 8.50
CA ILE A 251 -6.25 0.66 7.70
C ILE A 251 -6.08 1.43 6.40
N GLY A 252 -6.27 0.78 5.24
CA GLY A 252 -6.10 1.50 3.99
C GLY A 252 -6.90 0.96 2.82
N ALA A 253 -7.08 1.84 1.84
CA ALA A 253 -7.74 1.59 0.56
C ALA A 253 -6.92 2.25 -0.57
N SER A 254 -5.71 1.71 -0.82
CA SER A 254 -4.82 2.27 -1.83
C SER A 254 -5.28 1.89 -3.24
N PRO A 255 -5.41 2.87 -4.13
CA PRO A 255 -5.74 2.59 -5.53
C PRO A 255 -4.52 2.20 -6.37
N GLU A 256 -3.28 2.37 -5.84
CA GLU A 256 -2.07 2.40 -6.65
C GLU A 256 -1.06 1.35 -6.20
N SER A 257 -0.62 0.51 -7.16
CA SER A 257 0.49 -0.41 -6.98
C SER A 257 1.80 0.36 -6.97
N LEU A 258 2.71 0.02 -6.04
CA LEU A 258 4.09 0.48 -6.11
C LEU A 258 4.89 -0.41 -7.06
N VAL A 259 4.94 -1.70 -6.75
CA VAL A 259 5.69 -2.69 -7.53
C VAL A 259 5.20 -4.09 -7.21
N SER A 260 5.14 -4.93 -8.22
CA SER A 260 4.99 -6.37 -8.05
C SER A 260 6.11 -7.13 -8.78
N VAL A 261 6.49 -8.28 -8.22
CA VAL A 261 7.40 -9.23 -8.87
C VAL A 261 6.75 -10.59 -8.81
N LYS A 262 6.55 -11.16 -9.99
CA LYS A 262 6.06 -12.52 -10.12
C LYS A 262 6.91 -13.28 -11.13
N ASP A 263 7.39 -14.45 -10.75
CA ASP A 263 8.25 -15.27 -11.62
C ASP A 263 9.43 -14.47 -12.20
N ARG A 264 10.00 -13.55 -11.37
CA ARG A 264 11.10 -12.64 -11.69
C ARG A 264 10.75 -11.54 -12.72
N VAL A 265 9.50 -11.36 -13.10
CA VAL A 265 9.03 -10.22 -13.88
C VAL A 265 8.61 -9.10 -12.93
N VAL A 266 9.34 -8.00 -12.97
CA VAL A 266 9.00 -6.76 -12.25
C VAL A 266 7.93 -6.02 -13.03
N THR A 267 6.90 -5.54 -12.36
CA THR A 267 5.80 -4.77 -12.97
C THR A 267 5.48 -3.56 -12.10
N THR A 268 5.32 -2.40 -12.73
CA THR A 268 4.78 -1.18 -12.14
C THR A 268 3.65 -0.64 -13.00
N ASN A 269 2.73 0.09 -12.37
CA ASN A 269 1.50 0.56 -13.02
C ASN A 269 1.30 2.06 -12.74
N PRO A 270 2.02 2.97 -13.45
CA PRO A 270 1.83 4.39 -13.26
C PRO A 270 0.41 4.81 -13.64
N ILE A 271 -0.21 5.58 -12.75
CA ILE A 271 -1.55 6.15 -12.91
C ILE A 271 -1.43 7.66 -12.78
N ALA A 272 -1.95 8.40 -13.76
CA ALA A 272 -2.05 9.85 -13.71
C ALA A 272 -3.28 10.33 -14.45
N GLY A 273 -3.62 11.59 -14.27
CA GLY A 273 -4.79 12.18 -14.87
C GLY A 273 -6.10 11.60 -14.31
N THR A 274 -7.07 12.44 -14.08
CA THR A 274 -8.36 12.02 -13.52
C THR A 274 -9.49 12.80 -14.15
N ARG A 275 -10.55 12.08 -14.56
CA ARG A 275 -11.84 12.69 -14.88
C ARG A 275 -12.95 11.91 -14.17
N PRO A 276 -14.05 12.57 -13.77
CA PRO A 276 -15.21 11.86 -13.24
C PRO A 276 -15.82 10.97 -14.33
N ARG A 277 -16.60 9.98 -13.93
CA ARG A 277 -17.43 9.21 -14.87
C ARG A 277 -18.55 10.09 -15.41
N GLY A 278 -18.88 9.89 -16.68
CA GLY A 278 -20.05 10.48 -17.30
C GLY A 278 -21.36 9.86 -16.81
N ILE A 279 -22.47 10.49 -17.17
CA ILE A 279 -23.81 9.99 -16.84
C ILE A 279 -24.20 8.77 -17.71
N ASP A 280 -23.52 8.59 -18.85
CA ASP A 280 -23.70 7.51 -19.81
C ASP A 280 -22.39 7.24 -20.57
N GLU A 281 -22.40 6.23 -21.45
CA GLU A 281 -21.23 5.83 -22.25
C GLU A 281 -20.76 6.90 -23.23
N GLU A 282 -21.66 7.78 -23.73
CA GLU A 282 -21.28 8.85 -24.65
C GLU A 282 -20.53 9.96 -23.90
N ALA A 283 -20.99 10.32 -22.70
CA ALA A 283 -20.32 11.26 -21.83
C ALA A 283 -18.96 10.71 -21.36
N ASP A 284 -18.88 9.41 -21.03
CA ASP A 284 -17.61 8.75 -20.72
C ASP A 284 -16.61 8.84 -21.87
N ARG A 285 -17.04 8.58 -23.10
CA ARG A 285 -16.16 8.71 -24.29
C ARG A 285 -15.67 10.13 -24.51
N LYS A 286 -16.50 11.15 -24.28
CA LYS A 286 -16.09 12.57 -24.37
C LYS A 286 -15.05 12.91 -23.32
N LEU A 287 -15.29 12.55 -22.06
CA LEU A 287 -14.34 12.79 -20.95
C LEU A 287 -13.02 12.03 -21.14
N ALA A 288 -13.07 10.81 -21.68
CA ALA A 288 -11.87 10.05 -22.02
C ALA A 288 -11.05 10.73 -23.15
N ALA A 289 -11.74 11.25 -24.17
CA ALA A 289 -11.10 12.01 -25.24
C ALA A 289 -10.48 13.33 -24.74
N GLU A 290 -11.16 14.03 -23.83
CA GLU A 290 -10.62 15.22 -23.16
C GLU A 290 -9.37 14.87 -22.34
N LEU A 291 -9.41 13.77 -21.57
CA LEU A 291 -8.27 13.33 -20.75
C LEU A 291 -7.06 12.98 -21.61
N THR A 292 -7.25 12.23 -22.69
CA THR A 292 -6.15 11.85 -23.62
C THR A 292 -5.68 13.01 -24.47
N GLY A 293 -6.50 14.04 -24.66
CA GLY A 293 -6.18 15.26 -25.42
C GLY A 293 -5.57 16.38 -24.55
N ASP A 294 -5.58 16.25 -23.23
CA ASP A 294 -5.04 17.27 -22.31
C ASP A 294 -3.50 17.24 -22.30
N PRO A 295 -2.81 18.28 -22.83
CA PRO A 295 -1.34 18.27 -22.92
C PRO A 295 -0.65 18.18 -21.55
N LYS A 296 -1.27 18.72 -20.48
CA LYS A 296 -0.72 18.69 -19.12
C LYS A 296 -0.76 17.27 -18.56
N GLU A 297 -1.95 16.63 -18.61
CA GLU A 297 -2.14 15.27 -18.11
C GLU A 297 -1.26 14.25 -18.85
N VAL A 298 -1.15 14.40 -20.19
CA VAL A 298 -0.28 13.56 -21.03
C VAL A 298 1.19 13.77 -20.69
N ALA A 299 1.63 15.01 -20.47
CA ALA A 299 3.03 15.31 -20.12
C ALA A 299 3.39 14.77 -18.74
N GLU A 300 2.50 14.92 -17.75
CA GLU A 300 2.65 14.36 -16.40
C GLU A 300 2.74 12.83 -16.44
N HIS A 301 1.80 12.18 -17.13
CA HIS A 301 1.79 10.72 -17.24
C HIS A 301 3.05 10.19 -17.93
N ARG A 302 3.52 10.87 -18.99
CA ARG A 302 4.78 10.51 -19.67
C ARG A 302 5.97 10.59 -18.72
N MET A 303 6.05 11.64 -17.91
CA MET A 303 7.09 11.81 -16.90
C MET A 303 7.10 10.65 -15.90
N LEU A 304 5.93 10.21 -15.43
CA LEU A 304 5.81 9.07 -14.50
C LEU A 304 6.23 7.75 -15.16
N VAL A 305 5.80 7.50 -16.40
CA VAL A 305 6.24 6.31 -17.15
C VAL A 305 7.76 6.29 -17.33
N ASP A 306 8.37 7.42 -17.67
CA ASP A 306 9.83 7.51 -17.83
C ASP A 306 10.57 7.31 -16.51
N LEU A 307 10.01 7.80 -15.39
CA LEU A 307 10.56 7.57 -14.05
C LEU A 307 10.55 6.08 -13.70
N GLU A 308 9.41 5.39 -13.90
CA GLU A 308 9.31 3.95 -13.62
C GLU A 308 10.16 3.09 -14.55
N ARG A 309 10.28 3.47 -15.84
CA ARG A 309 11.24 2.84 -16.75
C ARG A 309 12.68 2.98 -16.27
N ASN A 310 13.04 4.13 -15.71
CA ASN A 310 14.36 4.35 -15.13
C ASN A 310 14.57 3.51 -13.87
N ASP A 311 13.57 3.45 -12.96
CA ASP A 311 13.65 2.67 -11.73
C ASP A 311 13.79 1.17 -12.02
N ILE A 312 12.94 0.61 -12.90
CA ILE A 312 13.04 -0.78 -13.34
C ILE A 312 14.34 -1.03 -14.12
N GLY A 313 14.77 -0.08 -14.94
CA GLY A 313 16.00 -0.20 -15.75
C GLY A 313 17.28 -0.42 -14.94
N ARG A 314 17.30 0.01 -13.67
CA ARG A 314 18.43 -0.22 -12.74
C ARG A 314 18.60 -1.68 -12.33
N ILE A 315 17.53 -2.48 -12.39
CA ILE A 315 17.49 -3.85 -11.87
C ILE A 315 17.07 -4.89 -12.91
N ALA A 316 16.66 -4.45 -14.09
CA ALA A 316 16.20 -5.32 -15.17
C ALA A 316 17.33 -5.70 -16.13
N GLN A 317 17.17 -6.84 -16.78
CA GLN A 317 18.06 -7.26 -17.87
C GLN A 317 18.04 -6.25 -19.01
N ASN A 318 19.19 -6.01 -19.62
CA ASN A 318 19.31 -5.09 -20.75
C ASN A 318 18.34 -5.47 -21.88
N GLY A 319 17.53 -4.50 -22.33
CA GLY A 319 16.55 -4.69 -23.40
C GLY A 319 15.25 -5.38 -22.99
N SER A 320 15.08 -5.72 -21.69
CA SER A 320 13.83 -6.35 -21.19
C SER A 320 12.80 -5.35 -20.70
N VAL A 321 13.15 -4.08 -20.51
CA VAL A 321 12.22 -3.06 -20.06
C VAL A 321 11.30 -2.68 -21.21
N GLU A 322 10.02 -2.91 -21.01
CA GLU A 322 8.96 -2.61 -22.00
C GLU A 322 7.76 -1.91 -21.36
N VAL A 323 7.10 -1.08 -22.14
CA VAL A 323 5.79 -0.50 -21.79
C VAL A 323 4.72 -1.29 -22.51
N THR A 324 4.08 -2.24 -21.83
CA THR A 324 3.12 -3.19 -22.43
C THR A 324 1.74 -2.58 -22.63
N LYS A 325 1.40 -1.54 -21.83
CA LYS A 325 0.26 -0.64 -22.02
C LYS A 325 0.76 0.79 -21.86
N TYR A 326 0.31 1.69 -22.73
CA TYR A 326 0.76 3.07 -22.70
C TYR A 326 -0.39 4.06 -22.85
N MET A 327 -0.65 4.85 -21.80
CA MET A 327 -1.68 5.90 -21.76
C MET A 327 -3.08 5.39 -22.14
N GLU A 328 -3.46 4.20 -21.67
CA GLU A 328 -4.82 3.70 -21.85
C GLU A 328 -5.74 4.33 -20.81
N VAL A 329 -6.97 4.69 -21.22
CA VAL A 329 -7.99 5.14 -20.28
C VAL A 329 -8.61 3.94 -19.61
N GLU A 330 -8.45 3.81 -18.29
CA GLU A 330 -9.15 2.83 -17.49
C GLU A 330 -10.32 3.48 -16.75
N PHE A 331 -11.49 2.83 -16.85
CA PHE A 331 -12.72 3.28 -16.22
C PHE A 331 -12.89 2.59 -14.87
N PHE A 332 -12.93 3.39 -13.81
CA PHE A 332 -13.27 2.96 -12.46
C PHE A 332 -14.72 3.36 -12.14
N ARG A 333 -15.22 2.97 -10.98
CA ARG A 333 -16.62 3.21 -10.62
C ARG A 333 -17.05 4.68 -10.68
N TYR A 334 -16.20 5.60 -10.22
CA TYR A 334 -16.53 7.01 -10.08
C TYR A 334 -15.64 7.93 -10.91
N VAL A 335 -14.52 7.41 -11.37
CA VAL A 335 -13.49 8.17 -12.09
C VAL A 335 -12.91 7.33 -13.22
N MET A 336 -12.21 7.99 -14.15
CA MET A 336 -11.34 7.36 -15.14
C MET A 336 -9.94 7.95 -15.02
N HIS A 337 -8.93 7.13 -15.32
CA HIS A 337 -7.52 7.53 -15.27
C HIS A 337 -6.77 7.13 -16.54
N LEU A 338 -5.66 7.84 -16.82
CA LEU A 338 -4.63 7.34 -17.72
C LEU A 338 -3.79 6.32 -16.98
N THR A 339 -3.63 5.14 -17.54
CA THR A 339 -2.83 4.06 -16.98
C THR A 339 -1.80 3.57 -17.97
N SER A 340 -0.66 3.14 -17.44
CA SER A 340 0.37 2.44 -18.22
C SER A 340 0.86 1.23 -17.42
N VAL A 341 1.55 0.31 -18.11
CA VAL A 341 2.18 -0.85 -17.48
C VAL A 341 3.62 -0.94 -17.96
N VAL A 342 4.56 -0.83 -17.03
CA VAL A 342 5.99 -0.99 -17.29
C VAL A 342 6.44 -2.32 -16.72
N LYS A 343 7.13 -3.12 -17.52
CA LYS A 343 7.66 -4.43 -17.10
C LYS A 343 9.15 -4.55 -17.38
N GLY A 344 9.81 -5.40 -16.62
CA GLY A 344 11.20 -5.76 -16.86
C GLY A 344 11.53 -7.11 -16.25
N GLN A 345 12.41 -7.87 -16.89
CA GLN A 345 12.92 -9.13 -16.34
C GLN A 345 14.06 -8.82 -15.37
N LEU A 346 13.92 -9.23 -14.12
CA LEU A 346 14.93 -9.02 -13.08
C LEU A 346 16.28 -9.64 -13.48
N LEU A 347 17.38 -8.90 -13.29
CA LEU A 347 18.73 -9.36 -13.55
C LEU A 347 19.03 -10.70 -12.85
N PRO A 348 19.70 -11.65 -13.51
CA PRO A 348 20.14 -12.88 -12.85
C PRO A 348 20.95 -12.57 -11.58
N GLY A 349 20.65 -13.29 -10.50
CA GLY A 349 21.35 -13.11 -9.22
C GLY A 349 20.75 -12.03 -8.31
N LEU A 350 19.95 -11.08 -8.81
CA LEU A 350 19.24 -10.14 -7.95
C LEU A 350 18.03 -10.81 -7.27
N ALA A 351 17.81 -10.48 -6.01
CA ALA A 351 16.60 -10.85 -5.29
C ALA A 351 15.44 -9.91 -5.64
N SER A 352 14.20 -10.38 -5.51
CA SER A 352 13.00 -9.57 -5.83
C SER A 352 12.87 -8.33 -4.95
N ILE A 353 13.42 -8.35 -3.75
CA ILE A 353 13.43 -7.20 -2.83
C ILE A 353 14.15 -5.97 -3.43
N GLU A 354 15.07 -6.19 -4.39
CA GLU A 354 15.73 -5.10 -5.11
C GLU A 354 14.75 -4.28 -5.94
N ALA A 355 13.62 -4.88 -6.38
CA ALA A 355 12.56 -4.15 -7.05
C ALA A 355 11.89 -3.15 -6.09
N LEU A 356 11.68 -3.52 -4.84
CA LEU A 356 11.16 -2.63 -3.81
C LEU A 356 12.15 -1.50 -3.49
N LYS A 357 13.46 -1.80 -3.33
CA LYS A 357 14.51 -0.79 -3.12
C LYS A 357 14.59 0.21 -4.28
N ALA A 358 14.45 -0.25 -5.53
CA ALA A 358 14.56 0.57 -6.72
C ALA A 358 13.36 1.52 -6.92
N THR A 359 12.16 1.09 -6.53
CA THR A 359 10.91 1.84 -6.76
C THR A 359 10.49 2.72 -5.58
N LEU A 360 10.93 2.41 -4.35
CA LEU A 360 10.58 3.16 -3.15
C LEU A 360 11.35 4.49 -3.06
N PRO A 361 10.67 5.60 -2.68
CA PRO A 361 9.24 5.79 -2.76
C PRO A 361 8.78 6.04 -4.20
N ALA A 362 7.46 5.88 -4.44
CA ALA A 362 6.90 6.14 -5.77
C ALA A 362 7.08 7.60 -6.19
N GLY A 363 7.22 7.82 -7.50
CA GLY A 363 7.29 9.16 -8.08
C GLY A 363 6.03 9.99 -7.85
N THR A 364 4.87 9.33 -7.88
CA THR A 364 3.54 9.92 -7.67
C THR A 364 3.33 10.51 -6.26
N VAL A 365 4.18 10.16 -5.30
CA VAL A 365 4.15 10.68 -3.92
C VAL A 365 5.45 11.39 -3.52
N SER A 366 6.43 11.49 -4.42
CA SER A 366 7.69 12.19 -4.20
C SER A 366 7.92 13.32 -5.21
N GLY A 367 8.19 13.02 -6.45
CA GLY A 367 8.38 14.00 -7.52
C GLY A 367 9.52 13.64 -8.47
N ALA A 368 9.88 14.58 -9.32
CA ALA A 368 10.89 14.41 -10.37
C ALA A 368 11.86 15.60 -10.44
N PRO A 369 13.19 15.40 -10.45
CA PRO A 369 13.91 14.13 -10.19
C PRO A 369 13.72 13.65 -8.74
N LYS A 370 13.51 12.35 -8.53
CA LYS A 370 13.06 11.73 -7.26
C LYS A 370 13.86 12.20 -6.04
N ILE A 371 15.17 11.99 -6.02
CA ILE A 371 16.02 12.31 -4.86
C ILE A 371 16.05 13.82 -4.59
N ARG A 372 16.01 14.64 -5.64
CA ARG A 372 15.97 16.10 -5.48
C ARG A 372 14.66 16.55 -4.87
N ALA A 373 13.54 16.05 -5.38
CA ALA A 373 12.22 16.34 -4.84
C ALA A 373 12.12 15.94 -3.35
N MET A 374 12.63 14.77 -2.96
CA MET A 374 12.63 14.32 -1.56
C MET A 374 13.39 15.26 -0.62
N LYS A 375 14.55 15.79 -1.05
CA LYS A 375 15.28 16.80 -0.27
C LYS A 375 14.43 18.04 -0.02
N ARG A 376 13.72 18.52 -1.04
CA ARG A 376 12.86 19.72 -0.93
C ARG A 376 11.62 19.46 -0.11
N ILE A 377 11.07 18.25 -0.16
CA ILE A 377 9.96 17.81 0.68
C ILE A 377 10.39 17.89 2.17
N TYR A 378 11.56 17.36 2.53
CA TYR A 378 12.03 17.41 3.93
C TYR A 378 12.43 18.80 4.41
N GLU A 379 12.80 19.71 3.51
CA GLU A 379 13.00 21.13 3.86
C GLU A 379 11.66 21.84 4.14
N ALA A 380 10.58 21.39 3.51
CA ALA A 380 9.25 22.00 3.61
C ALA A 380 8.39 21.35 4.70
N GLU A 381 8.33 20.03 4.76
CA GLU A 381 7.52 19.28 5.72
C GLU A 381 8.21 19.21 7.09
N LYS A 382 7.47 19.50 8.15
CA LYS A 382 8.00 19.54 9.52
C LYS A 382 7.94 18.19 10.24
N GLU A 383 7.24 17.22 9.67
CA GLU A 383 6.98 15.92 10.27
C GLU A 383 7.43 14.79 9.35
N LYS A 384 8.04 13.75 9.93
CA LYS A 384 8.39 12.51 9.26
C LYS A 384 7.15 11.85 8.67
N ARG A 385 7.24 11.36 7.42
CA ARG A 385 6.10 10.72 6.74
C ARG A 385 5.73 9.35 7.32
N GLY A 386 6.74 8.57 7.72
CA GLY A 386 6.53 7.23 8.25
C GLY A 386 5.85 6.31 7.24
N VAL A 387 4.71 5.73 7.61
CA VAL A 387 3.92 4.83 6.75
C VAL A 387 3.39 5.53 5.50
N TYR A 388 2.98 6.79 5.60
CA TYR A 388 2.44 7.53 4.47
C TYR A 388 3.44 7.61 3.31
N ALA A 389 2.97 7.31 2.11
CA ALA A 389 3.77 7.28 0.88
C ALA A 389 4.90 6.22 0.84
N GLY A 390 4.95 5.35 1.83
CA GLY A 390 5.77 4.13 1.83
C GLY A 390 5.14 3.01 1.03
N ALA A 391 5.56 1.77 1.30
CA ALA A 391 5.08 0.54 0.65
C ALA A 391 4.39 -0.37 1.65
N ILE A 392 3.25 -0.95 1.29
CA ILE A 392 2.50 -1.89 2.13
C ILE A 392 2.10 -3.11 1.30
N GLY A 393 2.39 -4.31 1.80
CA GLY A 393 2.15 -5.52 1.02
C GLY A 393 2.81 -6.77 1.60
N TYR A 394 3.29 -7.65 0.72
CA TYR A 394 3.91 -8.89 1.13
C TYR A 394 5.11 -9.28 0.27
N LEU A 395 6.01 -10.06 0.88
CA LEU A 395 7.07 -10.86 0.24
C LEU A 395 6.82 -12.32 0.54
N SER A 396 6.57 -13.14 -0.51
CA SER A 396 6.32 -14.57 -0.38
C SER A 396 7.60 -15.37 -0.20
N VAL A 397 7.49 -16.59 0.36
CA VAL A 397 8.60 -17.56 0.43
C VAL A 397 9.15 -17.94 -0.94
N THR A 398 8.38 -17.75 -2.02
CA THR A 398 8.82 -17.98 -3.41
C THR A 398 9.73 -16.86 -3.94
N GLY A 399 9.80 -15.73 -3.25
CA GLY A 399 10.44 -14.51 -3.72
C GLY A 399 9.51 -13.61 -4.54
N ASP A 400 8.27 -14.00 -4.80
CA ASP A 400 7.27 -13.10 -5.38
C ASP A 400 6.87 -12.05 -4.34
N LEU A 401 6.58 -10.84 -4.80
CA LEU A 401 6.15 -9.75 -3.93
C LEU A 401 5.07 -8.90 -4.61
N ASP A 402 4.25 -8.24 -3.79
CA ASP A 402 3.25 -7.29 -4.25
C ASP A 402 3.05 -6.21 -3.18
N PHE A 403 3.38 -4.97 -3.55
CA PHE A 403 3.32 -3.80 -2.68
C PHE A 403 2.52 -2.67 -3.32
N ALA A 404 1.59 -2.13 -2.55
CA ALA A 404 0.89 -0.88 -2.85
C ALA A 404 1.63 0.32 -2.25
N ILE A 405 1.40 1.50 -2.81
CA ILE A 405 1.79 2.76 -2.17
C ILE A 405 0.87 2.99 -0.97
N ALA A 406 1.42 3.30 0.20
CA ALA A 406 0.63 3.55 1.41
C ALA A 406 -0.01 4.95 1.38
N ILE A 407 -1.03 5.11 0.55
CA ILE A 407 -1.90 6.29 0.45
C ILE A 407 -3.34 5.89 0.78
N ARG A 408 -4.21 6.87 1.05
CA ARG A 408 -5.57 6.58 1.52
C ARG A 408 -5.53 5.60 2.70
N THR A 409 -4.67 5.95 3.66
CA THR A 409 -4.27 5.10 4.78
C THR A 409 -4.44 5.85 6.09
N MET A 410 -4.99 5.16 7.08
CA MET A 410 -5.15 5.62 8.45
C MET A 410 -4.27 4.77 9.36
N ILE A 411 -3.54 5.42 10.24
CA ILE A 411 -2.79 4.79 11.32
C ILE A 411 -3.56 5.03 12.62
N LEU A 412 -3.85 3.97 13.35
CA LEU A 412 -4.46 4.04 14.67
C LEU A 412 -3.42 3.71 15.73
N LYS A 413 -3.03 4.67 16.53
CA LYS A 413 -2.04 4.51 17.61
C LYS A 413 -2.36 5.42 18.79
N ASN A 414 -2.19 4.93 20.02
CA ASN A 414 -2.35 5.70 21.24
C ASN A 414 -3.72 6.44 21.33
N LYS A 415 -4.81 5.76 20.93
CA LYS A 415 -6.16 6.33 20.87
C LYS A 415 -6.29 7.55 19.95
N LYS A 416 -5.44 7.64 18.94
CA LYS A 416 -5.52 8.63 17.87
C LYS A 416 -5.55 7.97 16.50
N ALA A 417 -6.26 8.62 15.58
CA ALA A 417 -6.27 8.30 14.16
C ALA A 417 -5.44 9.35 13.42
N TYR A 418 -4.54 8.91 12.56
CA TYR A 418 -3.71 9.77 11.71
C TYR A 418 -3.96 9.44 10.25
N VAL A 419 -4.20 10.47 9.45
CA VAL A 419 -4.35 10.40 7.99
C VAL A 419 -3.41 11.44 7.38
N GLN A 420 -2.76 11.12 6.25
CA GLN A 420 -1.92 12.07 5.53
C GLN A 420 -2.28 12.06 4.04
N ALA A 421 -2.27 13.23 3.42
CA ALA A 421 -2.55 13.39 2.01
C ALA A 421 -1.70 14.50 1.40
N GLY A 422 -1.34 14.34 0.11
CA GLY A 422 -0.48 15.27 -0.59
C GLY A 422 -1.02 15.68 -1.97
N ALA A 423 -0.47 16.78 -2.47
CA ALA A 423 -0.73 17.32 -3.80
C ALA A 423 0.58 17.50 -4.58
N GLY A 424 0.53 17.25 -5.88
CA GLY A 424 1.67 17.40 -6.78
C GLY A 424 1.87 18.84 -7.21
N ILE A 425 2.95 19.47 -6.74
CA ILE A 425 3.26 20.87 -7.05
C ILE A 425 4.08 20.93 -8.32
N VAL A 426 3.58 21.69 -9.29
CA VAL A 426 4.21 22.00 -10.58
C VAL A 426 4.30 23.50 -10.81
N TYR A 427 4.88 23.93 -11.93
CA TYR A 427 5.12 25.32 -12.25
C TYR A 427 3.87 26.20 -12.13
N ASP A 428 2.72 25.72 -12.64
CA ASP A 428 1.45 26.46 -12.70
C ASP A 428 0.53 26.19 -11.50
N SER A 429 0.97 25.43 -10.48
CA SER A 429 0.18 25.14 -9.30
C SER A 429 -0.32 26.41 -8.60
N ILE A 430 -1.58 26.41 -8.17
CA ILE A 430 -2.21 27.45 -7.39
C ILE A 430 -2.30 26.97 -5.95
N ALA A 431 -1.67 27.68 -5.02
CA ALA A 431 -1.47 27.22 -3.65
C ALA A 431 -2.79 26.85 -2.92
N GLU A 432 -3.83 27.67 -3.07
CA GLU A 432 -5.16 27.39 -2.52
C GLU A 432 -5.77 26.10 -3.07
N ASN A 433 -5.63 25.85 -4.39
CA ASN A 433 -6.15 24.65 -5.04
C ASN A 433 -5.42 23.39 -4.53
N GLU A 434 -4.10 23.48 -4.40
CA GLU A 434 -3.28 22.35 -3.91
C GLU A 434 -3.59 22.01 -2.44
N TYR A 435 -3.79 23.04 -1.59
CA TYR A 435 -4.28 22.84 -0.24
C TYR A 435 -5.63 22.11 -0.25
N GLN A 436 -6.58 22.61 -1.05
CA GLN A 436 -7.92 22.02 -1.14
C GLN A 436 -7.88 20.58 -1.69
N GLU A 437 -6.93 20.28 -2.59
CA GLU A 437 -6.71 18.94 -3.11
C GLU A 437 -6.30 17.97 -1.99
N THR A 438 -5.36 18.37 -1.12
CA THR A 438 -4.96 17.52 0.02
C THR A 438 -6.13 17.26 0.97
N VAL A 439 -6.93 18.28 1.28
CA VAL A 439 -8.14 18.14 2.11
C VAL A 439 -9.14 17.18 1.44
N ASN A 440 -9.37 17.32 0.13
CA ASN A 440 -10.30 16.47 -0.61
C ASN A 440 -9.81 15.01 -0.67
N LYS A 441 -8.52 14.79 -0.86
CA LYS A 441 -7.92 13.44 -0.83
C LYS A 441 -8.04 12.79 0.55
N ALA A 442 -7.89 13.56 1.62
CA ALA A 442 -8.04 13.06 2.98
C ALA A 442 -9.49 12.65 3.30
N LYS A 443 -10.51 13.31 2.71
CA LYS A 443 -11.94 13.03 2.97
C LYS A 443 -12.33 11.57 2.79
N SER A 444 -11.66 10.83 1.89
CA SER A 444 -11.91 9.39 1.71
C SER A 444 -11.65 8.56 2.98
N MET A 445 -10.81 9.07 3.89
CA MET A 445 -10.47 8.43 5.15
C MET A 445 -11.06 9.16 6.36
N THR A 446 -11.21 10.49 6.28
CA THR A 446 -11.66 11.31 7.43
C THR A 446 -13.18 11.32 7.59
N ARG A 447 -13.94 10.98 6.54
CA ARG A 447 -15.42 10.91 6.58
C ARG A 447 -15.98 9.51 6.81
N ILE A 448 -15.15 8.57 7.22
CA ILE A 448 -15.63 7.23 7.61
C ILE A 448 -16.54 7.39 8.84
N GLY A 449 -17.80 6.94 8.72
CA GLY A 449 -18.82 7.05 9.78
C GLY A 449 -19.67 8.32 9.75
N GLU A 450 -19.44 9.25 8.82
CA GLU A 450 -20.44 10.29 8.52
C GLU A 450 -21.57 9.67 7.69
N GLU A 451 -22.81 9.86 8.12
CA GLU A 451 -23.97 9.48 7.31
C GLU A 451 -24.00 10.37 6.06
N GLY A 452 -24.04 9.74 4.87
CA GLY A 452 -24.12 10.41 3.58
C GLY A 452 -25.48 11.02 3.29
#